data_c8e5b210a5edfa7780e5f084d81c4116
#
_entry.id   c8e5b210a5edfa7780e5f084d81c4116
#
_cell.length_a   1.000
_cell.length_b   1.000
_cell.length_c   1.000
_cell.angle_alpha   90.00
_cell.angle_beta   90.00
_cell.angle_gamma   90.00
#
_symmetry.space_group_name_H-M   'P 1'
#
loop_
_entity.id
_entity.type
_entity.pdbx_description
1 polymer ?
#
loop_
_entity_poly.entity_id
_entity_poly.type
_entity_poly.pdbx_seq_one_letter_code
_entity_poly.pdbx_strand_id
1 'polypeptide(L)'
;GDVYKRQNIGSGFDALGLAVTLYNTVTFEESEVLDISSADGTRIPRGESNLVYRSAKGLFEKVGKQIPPLKITQTNPIPMARGLGSSSACIIAGLLGANRMLGDVLNTQELLTLATSIEGHPDNVAPALLGGLTSSVFEDGKVYSVKRNVDETLCFAAIVPDYKLLTEAARAALPKEVSHKDAVYNLSRAALVPAAFCEGRHDLLAIATEDKLHQPYRMPLMPGSKEVFEMARLCGAKAVYVSGAGSTVMAVGEKATAEKFYSKLEKGLELLEGLDGCEAFTLLRLDADNTGATVE
;
A
#
# COMPACT_ATOMS: atom_id res chain seq x y z
N GLY A 1 -12.84 11.43 7.06
CA GLY A 1 -12.30 11.35 5.70
C GLY A 1 -11.74 9.98 5.39
N ASP A 2 -11.69 9.61 4.15
CA ASP A 2 -11.22 8.32 3.67
C ASP A 2 -9.72 8.35 3.41
N VAL A 3 -9.00 7.29 3.80
CA VAL A 3 -7.55 7.17 3.59
C VAL A 3 -7.22 5.86 2.89
N TYR A 4 -6.39 5.93 1.88
CA TYR A 4 -6.23 4.95 0.80
C TYR A 4 -5.16 3.88 1.03
N LYS A 5 -5.28 2.75 0.34
CA LYS A 5 -4.37 1.61 0.34
C LYS A 5 -3.20 1.80 -0.62
N ARG A 6 -2.03 1.19 -0.31
CA ARG A 6 -0.78 1.38 -1.05
C ARG A 6 0.16 0.21 -1.10
N GLN A 7 1.05 0.25 -2.12
CA GLN A 7 1.95 -0.86 -2.40
C GLN A 7 3.20 -0.39 -3.15
N ASN A 8 4.35 -0.96 -2.79
CA ASN A 8 5.51 -1.02 -3.68
C ASN A 8 5.15 -1.81 -4.94
N ILE A 9 5.72 -1.43 -6.07
CA ILE A 9 5.47 -2.06 -7.36
C ILE A 9 6.76 -2.77 -7.81
N GLY A 10 6.85 -4.09 -7.64
CA GLY A 10 7.94 -4.90 -8.18
C GLY A 10 9.31 -4.22 -8.12
N SER A 11 9.89 -3.89 -9.26
CA SER A 11 11.20 -3.24 -9.39
C SER A 11 11.32 -1.87 -8.70
N GLY A 12 10.20 -1.23 -8.38
CA GLY A 12 10.14 0.08 -7.73
C GLY A 12 10.30 0.07 -6.21
N PHE A 13 10.91 -0.96 -5.67
CA PHE A 13 11.13 -1.16 -4.25
C PHE A 13 11.59 0.10 -3.50
N ASP A 14 10.89 0.46 -2.42
CA ASP A 14 11.11 1.63 -1.54
C ASP A 14 11.09 3.01 -2.25
N ALA A 15 10.86 3.06 -3.58
CA ALA A 15 10.86 4.30 -4.36
C ALA A 15 9.53 4.60 -5.05
N LEU A 16 8.81 3.57 -5.51
CA LEU A 16 7.55 3.71 -6.23
C LEU A 16 6.39 3.17 -5.39
N GLY A 17 5.29 3.92 -5.37
CA GLY A 17 4.08 3.50 -4.68
C GLY A 17 2.83 3.75 -5.53
N LEU A 18 1.84 2.88 -5.39
CA LEU A 18 0.57 2.91 -6.12
C LEU A 18 -0.61 2.99 -5.16
N ALA A 19 -1.52 3.91 -5.37
CA ALA A 19 -2.81 3.98 -4.68
C ALA A 19 -3.89 3.18 -5.43
N VAL A 20 -4.69 2.41 -4.68
CA VAL A 20 -5.82 1.65 -5.22
C VAL A 20 -7.06 1.80 -4.35
N THR A 21 -8.24 1.52 -4.91
CA THR A 21 -9.56 1.72 -4.30
C THR A 21 -9.87 0.75 -3.16
N LEU A 22 -9.15 0.88 -2.06
CA LEU A 22 -9.44 0.20 -0.79
C LEU A 22 -9.11 1.15 0.36
N TYR A 23 -10.08 1.52 1.20
CA TYR A 23 -9.99 2.68 2.07
C TYR A 23 -10.16 2.30 3.54
N ASN A 24 -9.41 2.96 4.43
CA ASN A 24 -9.79 3.09 5.82
C ASN A 24 -10.50 4.43 6.01
N THR A 25 -11.59 4.42 6.75
CA THR A 25 -12.33 5.63 7.14
C THR A 25 -12.12 5.89 8.61
N VAL A 26 -11.80 7.14 8.96
CA VAL A 26 -11.61 7.56 10.35
C VAL A 26 -12.41 8.82 10.65
N THR A 27 -13.22 8.75 11.68
CA THR A 27 -13.98 9.90 12.20
C THR A 27 -13.37 10.38 13.51
N PHE A 28 -13.19 11.68 13.63
CA PHE A 28 -12.75 12.35 14.84
C PHE A 28 -13.90 13.22 15.38
N GLU A 29 -14.21 13.05 16.65
CA GLU A 29 -15.23 13.83 17.36
C GLU A 29 -14.62 14.36 18.67
N GLU A 30 -15.02 15.55 19.11
CA GLU A 30 -14.67 16.05 20.45
C GLU A 30 -15.30 15.16 21.52
N SER A 31 -14.57 14.93 22.61
CA SER A 31 -15.01 14.07 23.71
C SER A 31 -14.41 14.56 25.04
N GLU A 32 -14.98 14.15 26.16
CA GLU A 32 -14.40 14.40 27.47
C GLU A 32 -13.26 13.44 27.83
N VAL A 33 -13.23 12.27 27.20
CA VAL A 33 -12.23 11.21 27.40
C VAL A 33 -11.78 10.64 26.06
N LEU A 34 -10.57 10.08 26.02
CA LEU A 34 -10.13 9.34 24.85
C LEU A 34 -10.94 8.05 24.70
N ASP A 35 -11.71 7.95 23.62
CA ASP A 35 -12.48 6.76 23.24
C ASP A 35 -12.15 6.36 21.80
N ILE A 36 -11.59 5.16 21.61
CA ILE A 36 -11.22 4.63 20.30
C ILE A 36 -11.96 3.34 20.04
N SER A 37 -12.72 3.30 18.95
CA SER A 37 -13.56 2.18 18.58
C SER A 37 -13.41 1.78 17.10
N SER A 38 -13.78 0.55 16.79
CA SER A 38 -13.88 0.03 15.42
C SER A 38 -15.36 -0.13 15.06
N ALA A 39 -15.74 0.39 13.90
CA ALA A 39 -17.10 0.29 13.39
C ALA A 39 -17.35 -1.01 12.61
N ASP A 40 -16.29 -1.66 12.08
CA ASP A 40 -16.34 -2.88 11.28
C ASP A 40 -15.94 -4.15 12.05
N GLY A 41 -15.70 -4.03 13.37
CA GLY A 41 -15.28 -5.14 14.21
C GLY A 41 -13.79 -5.50 14.10
N THR A 42 -13.01 -4.79 13.29
CA THR A 42 -11.56 -5.00 13.19
C THR A 42 -10.90 -4.78 14.55
N ARG A 43 -10.06 -5.71 14.97
CA ARG A 43 -9.35 -5.61 16.26
C ARG A 43 -8.25 -4.56 16.18
N ILE A 44 -8.45 -3.43 16.86
CA ILE A 44 -7.52 -2.30 16.94
C ILE A 44 -7.13 -2.00 18.40
N PRO A 45 -5.97 -1.38 18.67
CA PRO A 45 -5.65 -0.78 19.96
C PRO A 45 -6.66 0.33 20.31
N ARG A 46 -7.18 0.34 21.54
CA ARG A 46 -8.22 1.31 21.99
C ARG A 46 -7.69 2.43 22.88
N GLY A 47 -6.39 2.56 23.01
CA GLY A 47 -5.74 3.59 23.82
C GLY A 47 -4.64 4.31 23.05
N GLU A 48 -3.71 4.95 23.77
CA GLU A 48 -2.64 5.77 23.20
C GLU A 48 -1.69 5.01 22.24
N SER A 49 -1.67 3.68 22.28
CA SER A 49 -0.90 2.87 21.31
C SER A 49 -1.56 2.76 19.92
N ASN A 50 -2.79 3.27 19.76
CA ASN A 50 -3.45 3.31 18.44
C ASN A 50 -2.68 4.21 17.48
N LEU A 51 -2.40 3.72 16.27
CA LEU A 51 -1.53 4.40 15.32
C LEU A 51 -2.15 5.69 14.78
N VAL A 52 -3.46 5.74 14.58
CA VAL A 52 -4.18 6.96 14.18
C VAL A 52 -4.01 8.03 15.26
N TYR A 53 -4.28 7.67 16.52
CA TYR A 53 -4.13 8.60 17.64
C TYR A 53 -2.69 9.06 17.83
N ARG A 54 -1.71 8.15 17.77
CA ARG A 54 -0.29 8.49 17.90
C ARG A 54 0.16 9.47 16.82
N SER A 55 -0.28 9.25 15.58
CA SER A 55 0.04 10.15 14.46
C SER A 55 -0.59 11.54 14.66
N ALA A 56 -1.85 11.57 15.08
CA ALA A 56 -2.54 12.83 15.43
C ALA A 56 -1.81 13.56 16.58
N LYS A 57 -1.51 12.86 17.67
CA LYS A 57 -0.78 13.39 18.83
C LYS A 57 0.59 13.96 18.42
N GLY A 58 1.34 13.25 17.59
CA GLY A 58 2.64 13.71 17.08
C GLY A 58 2.56 15.02 16.30
N LEU A 59 1.50 15.26 15.53
CA LEU A 59 1.30 16.54 14.87
C LEU A 59 0.97 17.66 15.88
N PHE A 60 0.10 17.41 16.85
CA PHE A 60 -0.19 18.39 17.91
C PHE A 60 1.06 18.77 18.67
N GLU A 61 1.90 17.80 19.06
CA GLU A 61 3.17 18.03 19.75
C GLU A 61 4.15 18.83 18.87
N LYS A 62 4.24 18.53 17.58
CA LYS A 62 5.10 19.24 16.62
C LYS A 62 4.78 20.74 16.55
N VAL A 63 3.51 21.11 16.69
CA VAL A 63 3.08 22.54 16.70
C VAL A 63 2.97 23.12 18.10
N GLY A 64 3.46 22.43 19.13
CA GLY A 64 3.49 22.91 20.51
C GLY A 64 2.12 22.95 21.19
N LYS A 65 1.16 22.15 20.73
CA LYS A 65 -0.18 22.04 21.31
C LYS A 65 -0.42 20.67 21.94
N GLN A 66 -1.34 20.62 22.91
CA GLN A 66 -1.82 19.35 23.44
C GLN A 66 -3.01 18.86 22.62
N ILE A 67 -3.04 17.56 22.33
CA ILE A 67 -4.21 16.94 21.69
C ILE A 67 -5.36 16.89 22.70
N PRO A 68 -6.56 17.37 22.35
CA PRO A 68 -7.72 17.24 23.24
C PRO A 68 -8.15 15.77 23.35
N PRO A 69 -8.95 15.42 24.35
CA PRO A 69 -9.60 14.12 24.38
C PRO A 69 -10.50 13.96 23.15
N LEU A 70 -10.43 12.80 22.50
CA LEU A 70 -11.11 12.53 21.23
C LEU A 70 -11.87 11.21 21.28
N LYS A 71 -13.03 11.19 20.65
CA LYS A 71 -13.65 9.96 20.20
C LYS A 71 -13.21 9.70 18.77
N ILE A 72 -12.56 8.54 18.53
CA ILE A 72 -12.04 8.12 17.22
C ILE A 72 -12.73 6.83 16.81
N THR A 73 -13.48 6.88 15.73
CA THR A 73 -14.13 5.70 15.15
C THR A 73 -13.44 5.31 13.85
N GLN A 74 -13.03 4.04 13.74
CA GLN A 74 -12.27 3.52 12.60
C GLN A 74 -13.04 2.42 11.89
N THR A 75 -13.05 2.47 10.55
CA THR A 75 -13.42 1.37 9.66
C THR A 75 -12.18 0.98 8.87
N ASN A 76 -11.70 -0.27 9.02
CA ASN A 76 -10.39 -0.70 8.55
C ASN A 76 -10.48 -1.95 7.64
N PRO A 77 -11.10 -1.88 6.46
CA PRO A 77 -11.18 -3.04 5.56
C PRO A 77 -9.83 -3.42 4.92
N ILE A 78 -8.79 -2.60 5.09
CA ILE A 78 -7.45 -2.92 4.59
C ILE A 78 -6.83 -4.02 5.45
N PRO A 79 -6.55 -5.23 4.90
CA PRO A 79 -5.96 -6.33 5.65
C PRO A 79 -4.61 -5.95 6.27
N MET A 80 -4.49 -6.12 7.59
CA MET A 80 -3.28 -5.76 8.34
C MET A 80 -2.16 -6.78 8.16
N ALA A 81 -0.90 -6.31 8.10
CA ALA A 81 0.32 -7.12 7.97
C ALA A 81 0.30 -8.06 6.75
N ARG A 82 -0.20 -7.59 5.62
CA ARG A 82 -0.26 -8.32 4.34
C ARG A 82 0.29 -7.52 3.15
N GLY A 83 1.15 -6.52 3.42
CA GLY A 83 1.77 -5.70 2.37
C GLY A 83 0.79 -4.75 1.67
N LEU A 84 -0.33 -4.41 2.33
CA LEU A 84 -1.39 -3.58 1.75
C LEU A 84 -1.46 -2.17 2.34
N GLY A 85 -0.41 -1.72 3.09
CA GLY A 85 -0.26 -0.34 3.54
C GLY A 85 -1.28 0.13 4.58
N SER A 86 -1.85 -0.78 5.39
CA SER A 86 -2.79 -0.41 6.47
C SER A 86 -2.17 0.55 7.49
N SER A 87 -0.88 0.39 7.83
CA SER A 87 -0.14 1.31 8.71
C SER A 87 -0.12 2.73 8.16
N SER A 88 0.32 2.89 6.91
CA SER A 88 0.41 4.20 6.25
C SER A 88 -0.96 4.87 6.12
N ALA A 89 -2.04 4.09 5.88
CA ALA A 89 -3.40 4.61 5.91
C ALA A 89 -3.76 5.21 7.28
N CYS A 90 -3.44 4.50 8.37
CA CYS A 90 -3.68 4.99 9.72
C CYS A 90 -2.85 6.25 10.03
N ILE A 91 -1.58 6.30 9.60
CA ILE A 91 -0.71 7.47 9.79
C ILE A 91 -1.30 8.69 9.08
N ILE A 92 -1.67 8.56 7.81
CA ILE A 92 -2.23 9.68 7.04
C ILE A 92 -3.58 10.12 7.59
N ALA A 93 -4.46 9.18 8.00
CA ALA A 93 -5.73 9.53 8.63
C ALA A 93 -5.53 10.34 9.92
N GLY A 94 -4.59 9.91 10.77
CA GLY A 94 -4.24 10.62 11.99
C GLY A 94 -3.72 12.03 11.74
N LEU A 95 -2.79 12.16 10.79
CA LEU A 95 -2.18 13.45 10.45
C LEU A 95 -3.18 14.40 9.80
N LEU A 96 -4.01 13.93 8.85
CA LEU A 96 -5.03 14.76 8.20
C LEU A 96 -6.11 15.21 9.17
N GLY A 97 -6.62 14.30 10.02
CA GLY A 97 -7.60 14.65 11.04
C GLY A 97 -7.06 15.70 12.01
N ALA A 98 -5.83 15.50 12.52
CA ALA A 98 -5.18 16.48 13.39
C ALA A 98 -4.92 17.82 12.69
N ASN A 99 -4.48 17.79 11.43
CA ASN A 99 -4.23 19.02 10.67
C ASN A 99 -5.50 19.84 10.48
N ARG A 100 -6.62 19.17 10.14
CA ARG A 100 -7.93 19.82 10.02
C ARG A 100 -8.40 20.43 11.35
N MET A 101 -8.25 19.70 12.47
CA MET A 101 -8.58 20.22 13.81
C MET A 101 -7.74 21.43 14.21
N LEU A 102 -6.52 21.51 13.73
CA LEU A 102 -5.59 22.62 13.98
C LEU A 102 -5.79 23.81 13.03
N GLY A 103 -6.69 23.71 12.04
CA GLY A 103 -6.96 24.75 11.05
C GLY A 103 -6.01 24.69 9.84
N ASP A 104 -5.63 23.47 9.44
CA ASP A 104 -4.78 23.18 8.28
C ASP A 104 -3.40 23.88 8.33
N VAL A 105 -2.73 23.74 9.48
CA VAL A 105 -1.45 24.41 9.79
C VAL A 105 -0.25 23.87 9.00
N LEU A 106 -0.33 22.66 8.47
CA LEU A 106 0.68 22.06 7.60
C LEU A 106 0.13 21.91 6.18
N ASN A 107 0.99 22.21 5.20
CA ASN A 107 0.69 21.92 3.81
C ASN A 107 0.95 20.43 3.47
N THR A 108 0.55 20.01 2.27
CA THR A 108 0.67 18.61 1.80
C THR A 108 2.11 18.08 1.86
N GLN A 109 3.10 18.91 1.50
CA GLN A 109 4.50 18.52 1.51
C GLN A 109 5.04 18.32 2.94
N GLU A 110 4.62 19.15 3.88
CA GLU A 110 4.98 19.03 5.29
C GLU A 110 4.32 17.82 5.93
N LEU A 111 3.04 17.56 5.61
CA LEU A 111 2.34 16.35 6.02
C LEU A 111 3.01 15.08 5.49
N LEU A 112 3.41 15.08 4.21
CA LEU A 112 4.10 13.95 3.59
C LEU A 112 5.45 13.70 4.27
N THR A 113 6.20 14.74 4.56
CA THR A 113 7.49 14.64 5.26
C THR A 113 7.31 14.07 6.66
N LEU A 114 6.31 14.57 7.41
CA LEU A 114 6.00 14.06 8.75
C LEU A 114 5.53 12.59 8.71
N ALA A 115 4.65 12.26 7.78
CA ALA A 115 4.18 10.87 7.58
C ALA A 115 5.36 9.92 7.27
N THR A 116 6.29 10.35 6.41
CA THR A 116 7.46 9.56 6.06
C THR A 116 8.40 9.38 7.25
N SER A 117 8.57 10.40 8.09
CA SER A 117 9.40 10.26 9.30
C SER A 117 8.80 9.29 10.34
N ILE A 118 7.47 9.12 10.36
CA ILE A 118 6.78 8.14 11.22
C ILE A 118 6.87 6.72 10.64
N GLU A 119 6.67 6.57 9.33
CA GLU A 119 6.66 5.26 8.64
C GLU A 119 8.08 4.74 8.38
N GLY A 120 9.05 5.64 8.16
CA GLY A 120 10.45 5.33 7.84
C GLY A 120 10.77 5.35 6.34
N HIS A 121 9.78 5.31 5.45
CA HIS A 121 9.95 5.34 3.99
C HIS A 121 8.72 5.95 3.29
N PRO A 122 8.90 6.63 2.12
CA PRO A 122 7.83 7.39 1.48
C PRO A 122 6.88 6.57 0.60
N ASP A 123 7.31 5.43 0.09
CA ASP A 123 6.66 4.64 -0.95
C ASP A 123 5.24 4.18 -0.62
N ASN A 124 4.91 4.13 0.65
CA ASN A 124 3.56 3.84 1.14
C ASN A 124 2.79 5.11 1.55
N VAL A 125 3.37 6.06 2.24
CA VAL A 125 2.67 7.27 2.67
C VAL A 125 2.44 8.29 1.55
N ALA A 126 3.33 8.34 0.54
CA ALA A 126 3.18 9.27 -0.57
C ALA A 126 1.94 8.98 -1.43
N PRO A 127 1.75 7.76 -1.98
CA PRO A 127 0.52 7.48 -2.71
C PRO A 127 -0.73 7.50 -1.81
N ALA A 128 -0.58 7.40 -0.45
CA ALA A 128 -1.61 7.58 0.54
C ALA A 128 -2.24 8.93 0.54
N LEU A 129 -1.37 9.81 0.63
CA LEU A 129 -1.74 11.21 0.72
C LEU A 129 -2.14 11.74 -0.65
N LEU A 130 -1.37 11.37 -1.68
CA LEU A 130 -1.45 12.00 -2.99
C LEU A 130 -2.35 11.28 -4.01
N GLY A 131 -2.53 9.97 -3.87
CA GLY A 131 -3.13 9.13 -4.91
C GLY A 131 -2.17 8.82 -6.06
N GLY A 132 -2.64 8.03 -7.02
CA GLY A 132 -1.94 7.68 -8.24
C GLY A 132 -0.69 6.82 -8.04
N LEU A 133 0.20 6.89 -9.01
CA LEU A 133 1.56 6.37 -8.93
C LEU A 133 2.49 7.48 -8.43
N THR A 134 3.20 7.24 -7.34
CA THR A 134 4.18 8.18 -6.81
C THR A 134 5.60 7.64 -6.95
N SER A 135 6.51 8.52 -7.36
CA SER A 135 7.96 8.29 -7.31
C SER A 135 8.54 9.19 -6.22
N SER A 136 9.23 8.63 -5.25
CA SER A 136 9.63 9.38 -4.05
C SER A 136 11.05 9.07 -3.62
N VAL A 137 11.74 10.10 -3.11
CA VAL A 137 13.04 10.02 -2.44
C VAL A 137 12.91 10.67 -1.08
N PHE A 138 13.49 10.06 -0.06
CA PHE A 138 13.62 10.63 1.28
C PHE A 138 15.10 10.85 1.60
N GLU A 139 15.49 12.10 1.70
CA GLU A 139 16.88 12.50 1.91
C GLU A 139 16.93 13.72 2.83
N ASP A 140 17.85 13.73 3.78
CA ASP A 140 18.07 14.83 4.74
C ASP A 140 16.79 15.30 5.45
N GLY A 141 15.92 14.36 5.81
CA GLY A 141 14.66 14.63 6.50
C GLY A 141 13.59 15.29 5.62
N LYS A 142 13.75 15.30 4.30
CA LYS A 142 12.79 15.81 3.33
C LYS A 142 12.36 14.74 2.35
N VAL A 143 11.11 14.79 1.93
CA VAL A 143 10.57 13.93 0.87
C VAL A 143 10.48 14.72 -0.42
N TYR A 144 10.99 14.14 -1.48
CA TYR A 144 10.77 14.60 -2.85
C TYR A 144 9.86 13.59 -3.52
N SER A 145 8.68 14.00 -3.94
CA SER A 145 7.69 13.09 -4.53
C SER A 145 7.05 13.69 -5.77
N VAL A 146 6.89 12.86 -6.80
CA VAL A 146 6.15 13.18 -8.02
C VAL A 146 4.99 12.19 -8.14
N LYS A 147 3.78 12.71 -8.26
CA LYS A 147 2.57 11.95 -8.57
C LYS A 147 2.30 11.92 -10.07
N ARG A 148 1.85 10.77 -10.57
CA ARG A 148 1.23 10.60 -11.90
C ARG A 148 -0.09 9.88 -11.77
N ASN A 149 -1.06 10.24 -12.61
CA ASN A 149 -2.30 9.47 -12.69
C ASN A 149 -2.03 8.14 -13.38
N VAL A 150 -2.56 7.08 -12.80
CA VAL A 150 -2.54 5.75 -13.40
C VAL A 150 -3.59 5.69 -14.50
N ASP A 151 -3.28 4.99 -15.58
CA ASP A 151 -4.20 4.79 -16.70
C ASP A 151 -5.48 4.07 -16.22
N GLU A 152 -6.63 4.70 -16.45
CA GLU A 152 -7.94 4.24 -16.00
C GLU A 152 -8.42 2.97 -16.75
N THR A 153 -7.72 2.57 -17.80
CA THR A 153 -7.97 1.31 -18.51
C THR A 153 -7.38 0.08 -17.83
N LEU A 154 -6.60 0.26 -16.78
CA LEU A 154 -6.08 -0.82 -15.94
C LEU A 154 -7.07 -1.19 -14.82
N CYS A 155 -7.08 -2.46 -14.46
CA CYS A 155 -7.74 -2.98 -13.27
C CYS A 155 -6.75 -3.82 -12.46
N PHE A 156 -7.01 -3.96 -11.16
CA PHE A 156 -6.10 -4.60 -10.22
C PHE A 156 -6.82 -5.70 -9.44
N ALA A 157 -6.13 -6.80 -9.23
CA ALA A 157 -6.57 -7.88 -8.36
C ALA A 157 -5.55 -8.07 -7.24
N ALA A 158 -5.96 -7.86 -5.98
CA ALA A 158 -5.12 -8.21 -4.85
C ALA A 158 -5.51 -9.61 -4.36
N ILE A 159 -4.58 -10.55 -4.44
CA ILE A 159 -4.72 -11.93 -3.97
C ILE A 159 -4.08 -11.99 -2.59
N VAL A 160 -4.93 -12.04 -1.57
CA VAL A 160 -4.55 -11.86 -0.16
C VAL A 160 -4.60 -13.21 0.54
N PRO A 161 -3.46 -13.75 1.02
CA PRO A 161 -3.47 -14.98 1.81
C PRO A 161 -4.02 -14.71 3.21
N ASP A 162 -4.44 -15.76 3.92
CA ASP A 162 -4.93 -15.66 5.30
C ASP A 162 -3.80 -15.53 6.34
N TYR A 163 -2.56 -15.89 6.00
CA TYR A 163 -1.39 -15.71 6.87
C TYR A 163 -0.82 -14.28 6.79
N LYS A 164 -0.14 -13.87 7.86
CA LYS A 164 0.52 -12.56 7.99
C LYS A 164 2.00 -12.68 7.68
N LEU A 165 2.55 -11.65 7.04
CA LEU A 165 4.00 -11.45 6.92
C LEU A 165 4.36 -10.08 7.52
N LEU A 166 5.13 -10.10 8.61
CA LEU A 166 5.58 -8.86 9.23
C LEU A 166 6.63 -8.19 8.35
N THR A 167 6.54 -6.87 8.21
CA THR A 167 7.48 -6.07 7.40
C THR A 167 8.92 -6.26 7.87
N GLU A 168 9.14 -6.37 9.17
CA GLU A 168 10.46 -6.63 9.75
C GLU A 168 11.06 -7.96 9.25
N ALA A 169 10.29 -9.04 9.27
CA ALA A 169 10.72 -10.34 8.76
C ALA A 169 11.00 -10.30 7.25
N ALA A 170 10.13 -9.64 6.49
CA ALA A 170 10.33 -9.46 5.04
C ALA A 170 11.56 -8.60 4.71
N ARG A 171 11.93 -7.62 5.53
CA ARG A 171 13.15 -6.83 5.39
C ARG A 171 14.39 -7.60 5.82
N ALA A 172 14.30 -8.38 6.89
CA ALA A 172 15.41 -9.22 7.37
C ALA A 172 15.85 -10.30 6.36
N ALA A 173 14.97 -10.70 5.45
CA ALA A 173 15.28 -11.65 4.38
C ALA A 173 16.10 -11.04 3.22
N LEU A 174 16.22 -9.70 3.15
CA LEU A 174 16.94 -9.04 2.05
C LEU A 174 18.46 -9.16 2.23
N PRO A 175 19.21 -9.32 1.13
CA PRO A 175 20.66 -9.34 1.19
C PRO A 175 21.19 -7.95 1.56
N LYS A 176 22.34 -7.91 2.23
CA LYS A 176 23.03 -6.65 2.56
C LYS A 176 23.68 -6.00 1.35
N GLU A 177 24.01 -6.78 0.34
CA GLU A 177 24.66 -6.36 -0.90
C GLU A 177 24.01 -7.04 -2.09
N VAL A 178 23.99 -6.36 -3.24
CA VAL A 178 23.51 -6.91 -4.52
C VAL A 178 24.58 -6.73 -5.59
N SER A 179 24.56 -7.59 -6.61
CA SER A 179 25.48 -7.45 -7.74
C SER A 179 25.17 -6.17 -8.52
N HIS A 180 26.21 -5.51 -9.08
CA HIS A 180 26.01 -4.38 -9.99
C HIS A 180 25.07 -4.72 -11.15
N LYS A 181 25.13 -5.97 -11.65
CA LYS A 181 24.24 -6.48 -12.72
C LYS A 181 22.77 -6.47 -12.26
N ASP A 182 22.47 -6.90 -11.04
CA ASP A 182 21.10 -6.94 -10.52
C ASP A 182 20.60 -5.53 -10.16
N ALA A 183 21.50 -4.64 -9.69
CA ALA A 183 21.18 -3.24 -9.49
C ALA A 183 20.76 -2.56 -10.82
N VAL A 184 21.53 -2.73 -11.91
CA VAL A 184 21.19 -2.20 -13.24
C VAL A 184 19.92 -2.85 -13.79
N TYR A 185 19.74 -4.16 -13.59
CA TYR A 185 18.52 -4.88 -13.97
C TYR A 185 17.28 -4.22 -13.35
N ASN A 186 17.33 -3.95 -12.06
CA ASN A 186 16.20 -3.35 -11.32
C ASN A 186 15.98 -1.87 -11.70
N LEU A 187 17.06 -1.09 -11.76
CA LEU A 187 16.99 0.34 -12.14
C LEU A 187 16.32 0.53 -13.51
N SER A 188 16.74 -0.28 -14.51
CA SER A 188 16.17 -0.18 -15.86
C SER A 188 14.68 -0.49 -15.91
N ARG A 189 14.20 -1.43 -15.10
CA ARG A 189 12.78 -1.79 -15.00
C ARG A 189 11.97 -0.77 -14.22
N ALA A 190 12.49 -0.30 -13.09
CA ALA A 190 11.86 0.76 -12.31
C ALA A 190 11.63 2.03 -13.15
N ALA A 191 12.56 2.37 -14.04
CA ALA A 191 12.44 3.49 -14.97
C ALA A 191 11.28 3.33 -15.98
N LEU A 192 10.86 2.09 -16.28
CA LEU A 192 9.74 1.81 -17.20
C LEU A 192 8.37 1.82 -16.50
N VAL A 193 8.31 1.69 -15.17
CA VAL A 193 7.04 1.62 -14.44
C VAL A 193 6.12 2.81 -14.73
N PRO A 194 6.57 4.09 -14.71
CA PRO A 194 5.70 5.21 -15.02
C PRO A 194 5.08 5.12 -16.43
N ALA A 195 5.86 4.76 -17.44
CA ALA A 195 5.35 4.60 -18.81
C ALA A 195 4.35 3.44 -18.90
N ALA A 196 4.61 2.32 -18.22
CA ALA A 196 3.75 1.14 -18.23
C ALA A 196 2.40 1.40 -17.56
N PHE A 197 2.38 2.11 -16.43
CA PHE A 197 1.18 2.31 -15.62
C PHE A 197 0.43 3.61 -15.93
N CYS A 198 1.11 4.65 -16.45
CA CYS A 198 0.52 5.99 -16.55
C CYS A 198 0.42 6.50 -18.00
N GLU A 199 1.14 5.91 -18.96
CA GLU A 199 1.23 6.40 -20.34
C GLU A 199 0.67 5.38 -21.37
N GLY A 200 -0.12 4.39 -20.90
CA GLY A 200 -0.76 3.39 -21.77
C GLY A 200 0.19 2.36 -22.39
N ARG A 201 1.45 2.26 -21.94
CA ARG A 201 2.41 1.26 -22.44
C ARG A 201 2.24 -0.07 -21.72
N HIS A 202 1.04 -0.64 -21.84
CA HIS A 202 0.67 -1.90 -21.18
C HIS A 202 1.51 -3.10 -21.64
N ASP A 203 2.11 -3.01 -22.82
CA ASP A 203 3.11 -3.95 -23.32
C ASP A 203 4.35 -4.06 -22.44
N LEU A 204 4.64 -3.03 -21.63
CA LEU A 204 5.78 -2.98 -20.73
C LEU A 204 5.46 -3.47 -19.30
N LEU A 205 4.20 -3.67 -18.92
CA LEU A 205 3.79 -4.00 -17.55
C LEU A 205 4.51 -5.23 -17.00
N ALA A 206 4.61 -6.29 -17.77
CA ALA A 206 5.27 -7.52 -17.35
C ALA A 206 6.74 -7.27 -17.02
N ILE A 207 7.50 -6.67 -17.97
CA ILE A 207 8.93 -6.45 -17.79
C ILE A 207 9.23 -5.37 -16.74
N ALA A 208 8.41 -4.31 -16.66
CA ALA A 208 8.59 -3.23 -15.70
C ALA A 208 8.45 -3.69 -14.24
N THR A 209 7.66 -4.72 -13.97
CA THR A 209 7.42 -5.23 -12.61
C THR A 209 8.33 -6.39 -12.19
N GLU A 210 9.20 -6.86 -13.08
CA GLU A 210 10.24 -7.84 -12.72
C GLU A 210 11.23 -7.23 -11.72
N ASP A 211 11.67 -8.03 -10.77
CA ASP A 211 12.51 -7.57 -9.67
C ASP A 211 13.57 -8.61 -9.28
N LYS A 212 14.73 -8.13 -8.88
CA LYS A 212 15.83 -8.92 -8.34
C LYS A 212 16.34 -8.44 -6.99
N LEU A 213 15.73 -7.37 -6.43
CA LEU A 213 16.19 -6.78 -5.18
C LEU A 213 15.42 -7.28 -3.96
N HIS A 214 14.13 -7.64 -4.12
CA HIS A 214 13.34 -8.05 -2.97
C HIS A 214 12.46 -9.29 -3.18
N GLN A 215 11.75 -9.40 -4.32
CA GLN A 215 10.79 -10.49 -4.54
C GLN A 215 11.42 -11.89 -4.42
N PRO A 216 12.60 -12.17 -5.03
CA PRO A 216 13.22 -13.48 -4.92
C PRO A 216 13.54 -13.90 -3.48
N TYR A 217 13.83 -12.94 -2.61
CA TYR A 217 14.17 -13.17 -1.20
C TYR A 217 12.95 -13.26 -0.29
N ARG A 218 11.84 -12.62 -0.68
CA ARG A 218 10.57 -12.63 0.09
C ARG A 218 9.67 -13.80 -0.26
N MET A 219 9.65 -14.23 -1.53
CA MET A 219 8.80 -15.34 -1.96
C MET A 219 8.98 -16.64 -1.17
N PRO A 220 10.19 -17.03 -0.69
CA PRO A 220 10.33 -18.19 0.20
C PRO A 220 9.61 -18.07 1.55
N LEU A 221 9.28 -16.83 1.97
CA LEU A 221 8.49 -16.55 3.17
C LEU A 221 6.98 -16.50 2.90
N MET A 222 6.57 -16.75 1.66
CA MET A 222 5.20 -16.59 1.18
C MET A 222 4.71 -17.90 0.56
N PRO A 223 4.25 -18.88 1.39
CA PRO A 223 3.71 -20.14 0.89
C PRO A 223 2.63 -19.91 -0.18
N GLY A 224 2.62 -20.72 -1.24
CA GLY A 224 1.70 -20.62 -2.36
C GLY A 224 1.92 -19.44 -3.32
N SER A 225 2.88 -18.54 -3.04
CA SER A 225 3.08 -17.35 -3.87
C SER A 225 3.51 -17.69 -5.30
N LYS A 226 4.33 -18.71 -5.52
CA LYS A 226 4.76 -19.14 -6.86
C LYS A 226 3.59 -19.63 -7.69
N GLU A 227 2.76 -20.46 -7.10
CA GLU A 227 1.55 -21.02 -7.68
C GLU A 227 0.58 -19.91 -8.06
N VAL A 228 0.38 -18.94 -7.17
CA VAL A 228 -0.45 -17.74 -7.43
C VAL A 228 0.13 -16.90 -8.56
N PHE A 229 1.45 -16.69 -8.62
CA PHE A 229 2.08 -15.94 -9.71
C PHE A 229 1.87 -16.63 -11.08
N GLU A 230 2.07 -17.95 -11.16
CA GLU A 230 1.87 -18.71 -12.38
C GLU A 230 0.38 -18.74 -12.78
N MET A 231 -0.50 -19.02 -11.85
CA MET A 231 -1.95 -19.02 -12.05
C MET A 231 -2.43 -17.66 -12.57
N ALA A 232 -2.02 -16.54 -11.95
CA ALA A 232 -2.44 -15.22 -12.38
C ALA A 232 -1.97 -14.88 -13.81
N ARG A 233 -0.76 -15.29 -14.19
CA ARG A 233 -0.25 -15.15 -15.56
C ARG A 233 -1.08 -15.98 -16.56
N LEU A 234 -1.41 -17.22 -16.22
CA LEU A 234 -2.27 -18.09 -17.05
C LEU A 234 -3.69 -17.52 -17.19
N CYS A 235 -4.18 -16.82 -16.17
CA CYS A 235 -5.45 -16.13 -16.21
C CYS A 235 -5.45 -14.85 -17.09
N GLY A 236 -4.29 -14.42 -17.55
CA GLY A 236 -4.11 -13.28 -18.46
C GLY A 236 -3.70 -11.97 -17.79
N ALA A 237 -3.11 -12.05 -16.58
CA ALA A 237 -2.51 -10.88 -15.94
C ALA A 237 -1.39 -10.30 -16.82
N LYS A 238 -1.41 -8.98 -17.01
CA LYS A 238 -0.38 -8.22 -17.75
C LYS A 238 0.88 -8.01 -16.90
N ALA A 239 0.71 -7.97 -15.58
CA ALA A 239 1.80 -7.98 -14.61
C ALA A 239 1.36 -8.73 -13.35
N VAL A 240 2.34 -9.33 -12.67
CA VAL A 240 2.15 -9.95 -11.34
C VAL A 240 3.35 -9.58 -10.49
N TYR A 241 3.12 -9.07 -9.30
CA TYR A 241 4.19 -8.67 -8.37
C TYR A 241 3.76 -8.79 -6.92
N VAL A 242 4.74 -8.84 -6.01
CA VAL A 242 4.50 -8.81 -4.56
C VAL A 242 4.12 -7.40 -4.15
N SER A 243 3.01 -7.28 -3.44
CA SER A 243 2.51 -6.01 -2.89
C SER A 243 3.29 -5.62 -1.65
N GLY A 244 4.03 -4.52 -1.68
CA GLY A 244 4.78 -4.02 -0.53
C GLY A 244 5.76 -5.05 0.03
N ALA A 245 5.70 -5.30 1.33
CA ALA A 245 6.49 -6.34 1.98
C ALA A 245 5.98 -7.77 1.73
N GLY A 246 4.82 -7.93 1.14
CA GLY A 246 4.04 -9.16 1.06
C GLY A 246 3.10 -9.24 2.28
N SER A 247 2.31 -10.23 2.39
CA SER A 247 2.18 -11.52 1.66
C SER A 247 1.25 -11.44 0.42
N THR A 248 0.60 -10.33 0.16
CA THR A 248 -0.32 -10.16 -0.97
C THR A 248 0.43 -10.18 -2.30
N VAL A 249 -0.16 -10.86 -3.29
CA VAL A 249 0.24 -10.81 -4.69
C VAL A 249 -0.73 -9.90 -5.45
N MET A 250 -0.18 -8.96 -6.23
CA MET A 250 -0.97 -8.13 -7.14
C MET A 250 -0.91 -8.67 -8.55
N ALA A 251 -2.07 -8.74 -9.18
CA ALA A 251 -2.20 -9.00 -10.60
C ALA A 251 -2.87 -7.81 -11.30
N VAL A 252 -2.33 -7.38 -12.43
CA VAL A 252 -2.83 -6.26 -13.22
C VAL A 252 -3.50 -6.78 -14.48
N GLY A 253 -4.70 -6.31 -14.75
CA GLY A 253 -5.47 -6.63 -15.94
C GLY A 253 -5.93 -5.38 -16.71
N GLU A 254 -6.66 -5.59 -17.77
CA GLU A 254 -7.32 -4.53 -18.55
C GLU A 254 -8.79 -4.40 -18.15
N LYS A 255 -9.25 -3.19 -17.90
CA LYS A 255 -10.61 -2.89 -17.45
C LYS A 255 -11.68 -3.36 -18.45
N ALA A 256 -11.38 -3.31 -19.74
CA ALA A 256 -12.26 -3.79 -20.79
C ALA A 256 -12.61 -5.29 -20.69
N THR A 257 -11.77 -6.07 -20.02
CA THR A 257 -11.96 -7.52 -19.82
C THR A 257 -11.98 -7.92 -18.34
N ALA A 258 -12.17 -6.96 -17.43
CA ALA A 258 -12.02 -7.13 -15.98
C ALA A 258 -12.88 -8.27 -15.41
N GLU A 259 -14.16 -8.35 -15.74
CA GLU A 259 -15.05 -9.42 -15.23
C GLU A 259 -14.57 -10.81 -15.62
N LYS A 260 -14.12 -10.98 -16.87
CA LYS A 260 -13.55 -12.25 -17.33
C LYS A 260 -12.24 -12.56 -16.65
N PHE A 261 -11.42 -11.54 -16.42
CA PHE A 261 -10.14 -11.65 -15.70
C PHE A 261 -10.34 -12.09 -14.26
N TYR A 262 -11.22 -11.39 -13.52
CA TYR A 262 -11.52 -11.73 -12.13
C TYR A 262 -12.14 -13.13 -11.99
N SER A 263 -13.11 -13.48 -12.87
CA SER A 263 -13.72 -14.81 -12.86
C SER A 263 -12.71 -15.94 -13.12
N LYS A 264 -11.70 -15.70 -13.96
CA LYS A 264 -10.61 -16.67 -14.16
C LYS A 264 -9.70 -16.77 -12.93
N LEU A 265 -9.39 -15.66 -12.29
CA LEU A 265 -8.59 -15.66 -11.06
C LEU A 265 -9.32 -16.40 -9.93
N GLU A 266 -10.63 -16.16 -9.73
CA GLU A 266 -11.44 -16.86 -8.72
C GLU A 266 -11.40 -18.38 -8.94
N LYS A 267 -11.68 -18.84 -10.17
CA LYS A 267 -11.58 -20.26 -10.52
C LYS A 267 -10.17 -20.82 -10.37
N GLY A 268 -9.16 -20.02 -10.70
CA GLY A 268 -7.76 -20.41 -10.53
C GLY A 268 -7.41 -20.60 -9.06
N LEU A 269 -7.88 -19.72 -8.17
CA LEU A 269 -7.69 -19.84 -6.73
C LEU A 269 -8.41 -21.07 -6.16
N GLU A 270 -9.65 -21.35 -6.58
CA GLU A 270 -10.37 -22.58 -6.22
C GLU A 270 -9.58 -23.85 -6.60
N LEU A 271 -8.88 -23.85 -7.73
CA LEU A 271 -8.04 -24.97 -8.16
C LEU A 271 -6.73 -25.11 -7.36
N LEU A 272 -6.26 -24.04 -6.75
CA LEU A 272 -5.09 -24.05 -5.86
C LEU A 272 -5.44 -24.50 -4.45
N GLU A 273 -6.70 -24.37 -4.03
CA GLU A 273 -7.14 -24.81 -2.70
C GLU A 273 -6.80 -26.28 -2.47
N GLY A 274 -6.17 -26.56 -1.33
CA GLY A 274 -5.72 -27.92 -0.96
C GLY A 274 -4.33 -28.29 -1.44
N LEU A 275 -3.66 -27.44 -2.22
CA LEU A 275 -2.21 -27.57 -2.45
C LEU A 275 -1.44 -27.03 -1.24
N ASP A 276 -0.26 -27.61 -0.99
CA ASP A 276 0.60 -27.20 0.12
C ASP A 276 0.95 -25.71 0.03
N GLY A 277 0.65 -24.95 1.09
CA GLY A 277 0.82 -23.51 1.16
C GLY A 277 -0.25 -22.67 0.45
N CYS A 278 -1.28 -23.28 -0.14
CA CYS A 278 -2.40 -22.61 -0.81
C CYS A 278 -3.73 -22.81 -0.09
N GLU A 279 -3.76 -22.65 1.25
CA GLU A 279 -4.92 -23.02 2.07
C GLU A 279 -6.10 -22.07 1.91
N ALA A 280 -5.85 -20.74 1.89
CA ALA A 280 -6.91 -19.75 1.68
C ALA A 280 -6.37 -18.43 1.11
N PHE A 281 -6.99 -17.97 0.03
CA PHE A 281 -6.74 -16.66 -0.57
C PHE A 281 -8.06 -15.91 -0.76
N THR A 282 -8.06 -14.62 -0.46
CA THR A 282 -9.16 -13.71 -0.77
C THR A 282 -8.79 -12.85 -1.97
N LEU A 283 -9.66 -12.80 -2.99
CA LEU A 283 -9.52 -11.91 -4.13
C LEU A 283 -10.22 -10.58 -3.85
N LEU A 284 -9.47 -9.47 -3.91
CA LEU A 284 -10.03 -8.13 -3.88
C LEU A 284 -9.93 -7.51 -5.28
N ARG A 285 -11.06 -7.07 -5.81
CA ARG A 285 -11.18 -6.38 -7.10
C ARG A 285 -11.00 -4.89 -6.87
N LEU A 286 -10.04 -4.25 -7.53
CA LEU A 286 -9.60 -2.89 -7.25
C LEU A 286 -9.37 -2.12 -8.54
N ASP A 287 -9.52 -0.80 -8.47
CA ASP A 287 -9.10 0.16 -9.48
C ASP A 287 -7.93 1.00 -8.94
N ALA A 288 -7.26 1.76 -9.82
CA ALA A 288 -6.34 2.79 -9.36
C ALA A 288 -7.12 3.93 -8.71
N ASP A 289 -6.58 4.47 -7.63
CA ASP A 289 -7.09 5.69 -7.04
C ASP A 289 -6.18 6.87 -7.40
N ASN A 290 -6.68 7.73 -8.26
CA ASN A 290 -5.95 8.92 -8.72
C ASN A 290 -6.20 10.17 -7.87
N THR A 291 -7.03 10.08 -6.83
CA THR A 291 -7.43 11.24 -6.00
C THR A 291 -6.50 11.43 -4.81
N GLY A 292 -6.29 10.40 -4.01
CA GLY A 292 -5.58 10.46 -2.74
C GLY A 292 -6.51 10.71 -1.55
N ALA A 293 -5.94 10.89 -0.35
CA ALA A 293 -6.70 11.03 0.88
C ALA A 293 -7.59 12.28 0.87
N THR A 294 -8.81 12.13 1.36
CA THR A 294 -9.81 13.20 1.47
C THR A 294 -10.18 13.47 2.92
N VAL A 295 -10.55 14.72 3.22
CA VAL A 295 -11.09 15.14 4.51
C VAL A 295 -12.40 15.86 4.26
N GLU A 296 -13.45 15.46 4.97
CA GLU A 296 -14.78 16.05 4.93
C GLU A 296 -15.07 16.78 6.24
#